data_ac1abefe7075ab9de12f6898225d0385
#
_entry.id   ac1abefe7075ab9de12f6898225d0385
#
_cell.length_a   1.000
_cell.length_b   1.000
_cell.length_c   1.000
_cell.angle_alpha   90.00
_cell.angle_beta   90.00
_cell.angle_gamma   90.00
#
_symmetry.space_group_name_H-M   'P 1'
#
loop_
_entity.id
_entity.type
_entity.pdbx_description
1 polymer ?
#
loop_
_entity_poly.entity_id
_entity_poly.type
_entity_poly.pdbx_seq_one_letter_code
_entity_poly.pdbx_strand_id
1 'polypeptide(L)' 'MVLPFTLQQLRIFKAIASEKSFTQAAEILFVSQPSLSKQIKTLENSLGILLLNRTGNKISLTEAGNVFL' A
#
# COMPACT_ATOMS: atom_id res chain seq x y z
N MET A 1 -3.99 0.94 -23.00
CA MET A 1 -2.86 0.44 -22.20
C MET A 1 -3.39 -0.17 -20.90
N VAL A 2 -2.90 -1.34 -20.55
CA VAL A 2 -3.28 -2.00 -19.30
C VAL A 2 -2.20 -1.72 -18.27
N LEU A 3 -2.59 -1.05 -17.17
CA LEU A 3 -1.67 -0.78 -16.08
C LEU A 3 -1.57 -2.02 -15.17
N PRO A 4 -0.40 -2.26 -14.56
CA PRO A 4 -0.23 -3.40 -13.65
C PRO A 4 -0.87 -3.16 -12.28
N PHE A 5 -1.59 -2.07 -12.11
CA PHE A 5 -2.28 -1.73 -10.87
C PHE A 5 -3.53 -0.93 -11.16
N THR A 6 -4.43 -0.85 -10.17
CA THR A 6 -5.66 -0.08 -10.29
C THR A 6 -5.53 1.25 -9.56
N LEU A 7 -6.44 2.19 -9.90
CA LEU A 7 -6.50 3.46 -9.19
C LEU A 7 -6.78 3.23 -7.69
N GLN A 8 -7.62 2.25 -7.38
CA GLN A 8 -7.93 1.93 -5.99
C GLN A 8 -6.69 1.48 -5.24
N GLN A 9 -5.86 0.64 -5.85
CA GLN A 9 -4.62 0.18 -5.24
C GLN A 9 -3.66 1.35 -4.99
N LEU A 10 -3.59 2.28 -5.92
CA LEU A 10 -2.75 3.46 -5.77
C LEU A 10 -3.23 4.33 -4.60
N ARG A 11 -4.54 4.52 -4.47
CA ARG A 11 -5.12 5.30 -3.39
C ARG A 11 -4.84 4.64 -2.03
N ILE A 12 -4.95 3.31 -1.98
CA ILE A 12 -4.66 2.55 -0.77
C ILE A 12 -3.20 2.72 -0.38
N PHE A 13 -2.30 2.59 -1.34
CA PHE A 13 -0.87 2.75 -1.09
C PHE A 13 -0.56 4.14 -0.53
N LYS A 14 -1.12 5.17 -1.14
CA LYS A 14 -0.89 6.55 -0.71
C LYS A 14 -1.41 6.78 0.71
N ALA A 15 -2.56 6.21 1.04
CA ALA A 15 -3.11 6.35 2.38
C ALA A 15 -2.22 5.69 3.42
N ILE A 16 -1.74 4.48 3.15
CA ILE A 16 -0.86 3.77 4.07
C ILE A 16 0.45 4.54 4.25
N ALA A 17 1.01 5.04 3.16
CA ALA A 17 2.26 5.80 3.19
C ALA A 17 2.11 7.08 4.01
N SER A 18 0.99 7.76 3.85
CA SER A 18 0.70 9.00 4.56
C SER A 18 0.47 8.77 6.05
N GLU A 19 -0.33 7.76 6.39
CA GLU A 19 -0.68 7.48 7.78
C GLU A 19 0.37 6.66 8.51
N LYS A 20 1.21 5.97 7.77
CA LYS A 20 2.20 5.03 8.31
C LYS A 20 1.54 3.98 9.20
N SER A 21 0.31 3.62 8.86
CA SER A 21 -0.50 2.68 9.64
C SER A 21 -1.55 2.05 8.75
N PHE A 22 -1.59 0.71 8.75
CA PHE A 22 -2.63 -0.02 8.03
C PHE A 22 -4.00 0.19 8.66
N THR A 23 -4.04 0.22 9.99
CA THR A 23 -5.31 0.39 10.72
C THR A 23 -5.93 1.75 10.41
N GLN A 24 -5.15 2.82 10.49
CA GLN A 24 -5.67 4.16 10.24
C GLN A 24 -6.03 4.36 8.77
N ALA A 25 -5.23 3.82 7.86
CA ALA A 25 -5.55 3.90 6.44
C ALA A 25 -6.87 3.19 6.14
N ALA A 26 -7.10 2.03 6.77
CA ALA A 26 -8.35 1.30 6.59
C ALA A 26 -9.54 2.10 7.09
N GLU A 27 -9.39 2.79 8.22
CA GLU A 27 -10.46 3.63 8.76
C GLU A 27 -10.79 4.78 7.82
N ILE A 28 -9.77 5.46 7.28
CA ILE A 28 -9.97 6.57 6.37
C ILE A 28 -10.67 6.13 5.10
N LEU A 29 -10.34 4.94 4.60
CA LEU A 29 -10.88 4.43 3.35
C LEU A 29 -12.18 3.63 3.53
N PHE A 30 -12.63 3.46 4.77
CA PHE A 30 -13.85 2.71 5.09
C PHE A 30 -13.80 1.27 4.59
N VAL A 31 -12.65 0.62 4.77
CA VAL A 31 -12.46 -0.78 4.41
C VAL A 31 -11.87 -1.53 5.59
N SER A 32 -11.94 -2.87 5.55
CA SER A 32 -11.33 -3.66 6.61
C SER A 32 -9.81 -3.70 6.41
N GLN A 33 -9.08 -3.83 7.51
CA GLN A 33 -7.63 -3.89 7.45
C GLN A 33 -7.12 -5.12 6.68
N PRO A 34 -7.73 -6.33 6.83
CA PRO A 34 -7.33 -7.46 6.01
C PRO A 34 -7.52 -7.23 4.52
N SER A 35 -8.60 -6.54 4.13
CA SER A 35 -8.85 -6.21 2.74
C SER A 35 -7.76 -5.28 2.21
N LEU A 36 -7.40 -4.29 3.01
CA LEU A 36 -6.36 -3.33 2.67
C LEU A 36 -5.01 -4.04 2.46
N SER A 37 -4.65 -4.93 3.40
CA SER A 37 -3.39 -5.68 3.32
C SER A 37 -3.34 -6.54 2.06
N LYS A 38 -4.46 -7.17 1.72
CA LYS A 38 -4.55 -8.00 0.52
C LYS A 38 -4.33 -7.16 -0.73
N GLN A 39 -4.93 -5.98 -0.79
CA GLN A 39 -4.80 -5.10 -1.95
C GLN A 39 -3.36 -4.63 -2.13
N ILE A 40 -2.68 -4.29 -1.05
CA ILE A 40 -1.28 -3.87 -1.14
C ILE A 40 -0.40 -5.02 -1.61
N LYS A 41 -0.64 -6.22 -1.11
CA LYS A 41 0.13 -7.38 -1.52
C LYS A 41 -0.08 -7.67 -3.01
N THR A 42 -1.31 -7.54 -3.49
CA THR A 42 -1.63 -7.71 -4.91
C THR A 42 -0.89 -6.67 -5.75
N LEU A 43 -0.88 -5.42 -5.29
CA LEU A 43 -0.16 -4.36 -5.98
C LEU A 43 1.33 -4.66 -6.07
N GLU A 44 1.95 -5.03 -4.95
CA GLU A 44 3.37 -5.35 -4.94
C GLU A 44 3.69 -6.53 -5.84
N ASN A 45 2.83 -7.56 -5.82
CA ASN A 45 3.02 -8.72 -6.69
C ASN A 45 2.91 -8.35 -8.17
N SER A 46 1.97 -7.47 -8.51
CA SER A 46 1.80 -7.02 -9.89
C SER A 46 2.99 -6.24 -10.40
N LEU A 47 3.63 -5.46 -9.52
CA LEU A 47 4.80 -4.67 -9.87
C LEU A 47 6.09 -5.47 -9.76
N GLY A 48 6.07 -6.59 -9.05
CA GLY A 48 7.25 -7.41 -8.84
C GLY A 48 8.25 -6.81 -7.87
N ILE A 49 7.83 -5.82 -7.07
CA ILE A 49 8.70 -5.15 -6.11
C ILE A 49 7.93 -4.85 -4.83
N LEU A 50 8.66 -4.74 -3.73
CA LEU A 50 8.05 -4.33 -2.47
C LEU A 50 8.04 -2.80 -2.40
N LEU A 51 6.91 -2.24 -2.00
CA LEU A 51 6.74 -0.80 -1.86
C LEU A 51 6.83 -0.35 -0.41
N LEU A 52 6.54 -1.25 0.52
CA LEU A 52 6.51 -0.95 1.94
C LEU A 52 7.41 -1.90 2.71
N ASN A 53 8.11 -1.36 3.70
CA ASN A 53 8.83 -2.14 4.70
C ASN A 53 8.00 -2.18 5.96
N ARG A 54 7.87 -3.38 6.53
CA ARG A 54 7.22 -3.57 7.83
C ARG A 54 8.25 -4.12 8.79
N THR A 55 8.66 -3.29 9.74
CA THR A 55 9.64 -3.69 10.75
C THR A 55 9.00 -3.46 12.12
N GLY A 56 8.64 -4.55 12.78
CA GLY A 56 7.93 -4.45 14.04
C GLY A 56 6.60 -3.75 13.83
N ASN A 57 6.37 -2.66 14.55
CA ASN A 57 5.14 -1.87 14.44
C ASN A 57 5.29 -0.68 13.51
N LYS A 58 6.41 -0.60 12.79
CA LYS A 58 6.68 0.56 11.94
C LYS A 58 6.50 0.21 10.47
N ILE A 59 5.95 1.16 9.73
CA ILE A 59 5.79 1.06 8.29
C ILE A 59 6.59 2.20 7.67
N SER A 60 7.41 1.86 6.68
CA SER A 60 8.16 2.86 5.93
C SER A 60 8.15 2.48 4.45
N LEU A 61 8.47 3.45 3.60
CA LEU A 61 8.55 3.21 2.18
C LEU A 61 9.89 2.57 1.83
N THR A 62 9.87 1.61 0.91
CA THR A 62 11.10 1.13 0.30
C THR A 62 11.59 2.20 -0.66
N GLU A 63 12.80 2.03 -1.20
CA GLU A 63 13.29 2.94 -2.24
C GLU A 63 12.33 2.94 -3.44
N ALA A 64 11.86 1.76 -3.83
CA ALA A 64 10.88 1.63 -4.91
C ALA A 64 9.57 2.33 -4.56
N GLY A 65 9.12 2.21 -3.30
CA GLY A 65 7.90 2.88 -2.83
C GLY A 65 8.01 4.39 -2.93
N ASN A 66 9.16 4.95 -2.59
CA ASN A 66 9.40 6.40 -2.70
C ASN A 66 9.32 6.87 -4.15
N VAL A 67 9.86 6.10 -5.07
CA VAL A 67 9.81 6.44 -6.48
C VAL A 67 8.39 6.33 -7.01
N PHE A 68 7.67 5.29 -6.60
CA PHE A 68 6.31 5.03 -7.05
C PHE A 68 5.34 6.10 -6.54
N LEU A 69 5.57 6.60 -5.35
CA LEU A 69 4.71 7.60 -4.73
C LEU A 69 4.84 8.93 -5.46
#